data_3559cf69bdea34c9b196959e7c3303f8
#
_entry.id   3559cf69bdea34c9b196959e7c3303f8
#
_cell.length_a   1.000
_cell.length_b   1.000
_cell.length_c   1.000
_cell.angle_alpha   90.00
_cell.angle_beta   90.00
_cell.angle_gamma   90.00
#
_symmetry.space_group_name_H-M   'P 1'
#
loop_
_entity.id
_entity.type
_entity.pdbx_description
1 polymer ?
#
loop_
_entity_poly.entity_id
_entity_poly.type
_entity_poly.pdbx_seq_one_letter_code
_entity_poly.pdbx_strand_id
1 'polypeptide(L)'
;MKFNIKYTIAALSVFMFTAGCDDKLDAIDVIGYTGVPVAIETVTSEPLPGQIQLRWEVPAGDFSYLKIWYYDPLTKETVYKIVSKGTTELLIDETRARFGEYEFNFQTFNANDEGGEIKVVRALSGVAPA
;
A
#
# COMPACT_ATOMS: atom_id res chain seq x y z
N MET A 1 -18.67 7.53 54.95
CA MET A 1 -18.45 7.51 54.61
C MET A 1 -18.34 7.78 53.78
N LYS A 2 -18.50 8.02 53.48
CA LYS A 2 -18.46 8.32 52.68
C LYS A 2 -17.53 8.17 52.00
N PHE A 3 -16.92 7.93 51.76
CA PHE A 3 -16.02 7.76 51.08
C PHE A 3 -16.23 7.08 50.00
N ASN A 4 -16.90 6.33 50.00
CA ASN A 4 -17.20 5.38 49.06
C ASN A 4 -17.75 5.90 47.84
N ILE A 5 -18.53 6.85 47.90
CA ILE A 5 -19.10 7.46 46.78
C ILE A 5 -18.11 7.96 45.79
N LYS A 6 -17.04 8.42 46.27
CA LYS A 6 -16.02 8.92 45.42
C LYS A 6 -15.43 7.89 44.59
N TYR A 7 -15.26 6.76 45.14
CA TYR A 7 -14.64 5.71 44.41
C TYR A 7 -15.51 5.25 43.28
N THR A 8 -16.78 5.23 43.55
CA THR A 8 -17.69 4.76 42.55
C THR A 8 -17.67 5.65 41.34
N ILE A 9 -17.58 6.89 41.54
CA ILE A 9 -17.54 7.79 40.45
C ILE A 9 -16.33 7.65 39.61
N ALA A 10 -15.23 7.45 40.22
CA ALA A 10 -14.00 7.29 39.48
C ALA A 10 -14.06 6.08 38.61
N ALA A 11 -14.55 5.02 39.13
CA ALA A 11 -14.62 3.82 38.37
C ALA A 11 -15.49 4.01 37.14
N LEU A 12 -16.53 4.71 37.29
CA LEU A 12 -17.41 4.91 36.21
C LEU A 12 -16.75 5.67 35.08
N SER A 13 -15.99 6.64 35.40
CA SER A 13 -15.31 7.40 34.40
C SER A 13 -14.42 6.57 33.56
N VAL A 14 -13.67 5.74 34.16
CA VAL A 14 -12.75 4.92 33.44
C VAL A 14 -13.46 4.01 32.48
N PHE A 15 -14.55 3.49 32.91
CA PHE A 15 -15.29 2.61 32.09
C PHE A 15 -15.77 3.25 30.79
N MET A 16 -16.19 4.43 30.83
CA MET A 16 -16.65 5.09 29.69
C MET A 16 -15.60 5.33 28.66
N PHE A 17 -14.42 5.69 29.11
CA PHE A 17 -13.36 5.89 28.26
C PHE A 17 -13.08 4.75 27.40
N THR A 18 -13.04 3.59 27.93
CA THR A 18 -12.71 2.38 27.21
C THR A 18 -13.70 2.11 26.12
N ALA A 19 -14.92 2.24 26.40
CA ALA A 19 -15.92 1.96 25.43
C ALA A 19 -15.83 2.93 24.27
N GLY A 20 -15.58 4.14 24.55
CA GLY A 20 -15.51 5.12 23.51
C GLY A 20 -14.38 4.85 22.54
N CYS A 21 -13.29 4.41 23.04
CA CYS A 21 -12.17 4.14 22.18
C CYS A 21 -12.45 3.02 21.21
N ASP A 22 -13.07 2.03 21.68
CA ASP A 22 -13.38 0.91 20.82
C ASP A 22 -14.29 1.32 19.69
N ASP A 23 -15.24 2.12 19.97
CA ASP A 23 -16.14 2.54 18.94
C ASP A 23 -15.45 3.33 17.86
N LYS A 24 -14.48 4.10 18.23
CA LYS A 24 -13.77 4.88 17.28
C LYS A 24 -13.00 4.04 16.35
N LEU A 25 -12.42 3.00 16.82
CA LEU A 25 -11.67 2.12 15.98
C LEU A 25 -12.56 1.49 14.94
N ASP A 26 -13.74 1.13 15.31
CA ASP A 26 -14.64 0.54 14.38
C ASP A 26 -15.00 1.54 13.29
N ALA A 27 -15.16 2.75 13.65
CA ALA A 27 -15.49 3.76 12.67
C ALA A 27 -14.41 3.91 11.65
N ILE A 28 -13.19 3.77 12.07
CA ILE A 28 -12.08 3.88 11.15
C ILE A 28 -12.09 2.76 10.16
N ASP A 29 -12.40 1.59 10.60
CA ASP A 29 -12.42 0.45 9.74
C ASP A 29 -13.43 0.61 8.62
N VAL A 30 -14.47 1.30 8.89
CA VAL A 30 -15.51 1.47 7.91
C VAL A 30 -15.09 2.36 6.75
N ILE A 31 -14.09 3.16 6.96
CA ILE A 31 -13.65 4.08 5.94
C ILE A 31 -13.02 3.39 4.76
N GLY A 32 -12.37 2.29 4.95
CA GLY A 32 -11.72 1.61 3.87
C GLY A 32 -12.68 0.85 2.97
N TYR A 33 -12.30 0.68 1.72
CA TYR A 33 -13.10 -0.08 0.77
C TYR A 33 -12.96 -1.57 1.07
N THR A 34 -14.06 -2.28 1.19
CA THR A 34 -14.02 -3.69 1.54
C THR A 34 -14.53 -4.62 0.43
N GLY A 35 -14.84 -4.08 -0.72
CA GLY A 35 -15.30 -4.89 -1.85
C GLY A 35 -14.14 -5.47 -2.63
N VAL A 36 -14.42 -6.01 -3.80
CA VAL A 36 -13.40 -6.56 -4.68
C VAL A 36 -12.56 -5.42 -5.21
N PRO A 37 -11.24 -5.45 -5.02
CA PRO A 37 -10.41 -4.33 -5.49
C PRO A 37 -10.35 -4.30 -7.01
N VAL A 38 -10.38 -3.10 -7.57
CA VAL A 38 -10.28 -2.95 -9.01
C VAL A 38 -8.80 -3.08 -9.42
N ALA A 39 -8.55 -3.75 -10.52
CA ALA A 39 -7.17 -3.97 -10.97
C ALA A 39 -6.61 -2.73 -11.64
N ILE A 40 -5.30 -2.56 -11.54
CA ILE A 40 -4.60 -1.51 -12.30
C ILE A 40 -4.53 -2.01 -13.74
N GLU A 41 -4.87 -1.16 -14.68
CA GLU A 41 -4.91 -1.58 -16.08
C GLU A 41 -3.84 -0.95 -16.94
N THR A 42 -3.63 0.34 -16.79
CA THR A 42 -2.70 1.06 -17.66
C THR A 42 -1.47 1.44 -16.87
N VAL A 43 -0.33 0.86 -17.25
CA VAL A 43 0.96 1.17 -16.62
C VAL A 43 1.94 1.51 -17.73
N THR A 44 2.68 2.59 -17.54
CA THR A 44 3.75 2.96 -18.46
C THR A 44 5.06 3.02 -17.69
N SER A 45 6.15 2.83 -18.39
CA SER A 45 7.46 2.89 -17.78
C SER A 45 8.38 3.75 -18.61
N GLU A 46 9.32 4.39 -17.96
CA GLU A 46 10.30 5.24 -18.62
C GLU A 46 11.68 4.83 -18.13
N PRO A 47 12.58 4.38 -19.01
CA PRO A 47 13.93 4.02 -18.58
C PRO A 47 14.74 5.29 -18.30
N LEU A 48 15.36 5.33 -17.13
CA LEU A 48 16.23 6.39 -16.73
C LEU A 48 17.58 5.79 -16.37
N PRO A 49 18.65 6.54 -16.32
CA PRO A 49 19.97 5.97 -16.03
C PRO A 49 19.98 5.26 -14.69
N GLY A 50 20.06 3.94 -14.72
CA GLY A 50 20.06 3.11 -13.52
C GLY A 50 18.75 3.09 -12.79
N GLN A 51 17.68 3.53 -13.42
CA GLN A 51 16.39 3.69 -12.76
C GLN A 51 15.27 3.35 -13.72
N ILE A 52 14.08 3.15 -13.16
CA ILE A 52 12.86 2.97 -13.95
C ILE A 52 11.79 3.82 -13.30
N GLN A 53 11.17 4.70 -14.08
CA GLN A 53 10.03 5.46 -13.58
C GLN A 53 8.76 4.75 -14.02
N LEU A 54 7.96 4.33 -13.05
CA LEU A 54 6.68 3.71 -13.32
C LEU A 54 5.57 4.73 -13.14
N ARG A 55 4.58 4.72 -14.03
CA ARG A 55 3.40 5.56 -13.91
C ARG A 55 2.19 4.76 -14.26
N TRP A 56 1.09 5.04 -13.61
CA TRP A 56 -0.16 4.34 -13.90
C TRP A 56 -1.33 5.27 -13.69
N GLU A 57 -2.49 4.87 -14.19
CA GLU A 57 -3.69 5.64 -14.03
C GLU A 57 -4.51 5.04 -12.92
N VAL A 58 -5.18 5.91 -12.16
CA VAL A 58 -6.08 5.44 -11.12
C VAL A 58 -7.27 4.81 -11.82
N PRO A 59 -7.56 3.53 -11.57
CA PRO A 59 -8.66 2.88 -12.28
C PRO A 59 -10.02 3.39 -11.81
N ALA A 60 -11.01 3.19 -12.67
CA ALA A 60 -12.37 3.50 -12.28
C ALA A 60 -12.83 2.38 -11.37
N GLY A 61 -13.12 2.64 -10.17
CA GLY A 61 -13.47 1.65 -9.19
C GLY A 61 -12.73 1.99 -7.92
N ASP A 62 -12.67 1.05 -7.00
CA ASP A 62 -12.09 1.38 -5.70
C ASP A 62 -11.16 0.31 -5.19
N PHE A 63 -10.26 0.72 -4.30
CA PHE A 63 -9.35 -0.14 -3.61
C PHE A 63 -8.74 0.67 -2.47
N SER A 64 -8.06 0.03 -1.54
CA SER A 64 -7.47 0.72 -0.40
C SER A 64 -6.01 1.07 -0.59
N TYR A 65 -5.23 0.14 -1.10
CA TYR A 65 -3.82 0.43 -1.35
C TYR A 65 -3.31 -0.47 -2.47
N LEU A 66 -2.13 -0.14 -2.97
CA LEU A 66 -1.51 -0.86 -4.09
C LEU A 66 -0.18 -1.41 -3.64
N LYS A 67 0.07 -2.66 -3.97
CA LYS A 67 1.36 -3.29 -3.71
C LYS A 67 2.04 -3.53 -5.05
N ILE A 68 3.30 -3.14 -5.14
CA ILE A 68 4.12 -3.34 -6.33
C ILE A 68 5.33 -4.14 -5.91
N TRP A 69 5.66 -5.21 -6.64
CA TRP A 69 6.85 -5.96 -6.27
C TRP A 69 7.57 -6.46 -7.49
N TYR A 70 8.86 -6.68 -7.32
CA TYR A 70 9.70 -7.19 -8.38
C TYR A 70 10.87 -7.95 -7.76
N TYR A 71 11.46 -8.84 -8.55
CA TYR A 71 12.61 -9.60 -8.11
C TYR A 71 13.87 -8.84 -8.51
N ASP A 72 14.77 -8.63 -7.56
CA ASP A 72 16.04 -7.94 -7.82
C ASP A 72 17.11 -9.01 -8.05
N PRO A 73 17.58 -9.17 -9.28
CA PRO A 73 18.57 -10.22 -9.55
C PRO A 73 19.93 -9.97 -8.91
N LEU A 74 20.22 -8.75 -8.53
CA LEU A 74 21.48 -8.46 -7.88
C LEU A 74 21.49 -8.94 -6.45
N THR A 75 20.48 -8.62 -5.67
CA THR A 75 20.39 -9.05 -4.30
C THR A 75 19.72 -10.40 -4.15
N LYS A 76 19.06 -10.87 -5.20
CA LYS A 76 18.34 -12.13 -5.23
C LYS A 76 17.20 -12.16 -4.24
N GLU A 77 16.56 -11.01 -4.09
CA GLU A 77 15.43 -10.87 -3.18
C GLU A 77 14.27 -10.20 -3.89
N THR A 78 13.07 -10.47 -3.41
CA THR A 78 11.90 -9.79 -3.91
C THR A 78 11.72 -8.50 -3.12
N VAL A 79 11.57 -7.40 -3.84
CA VAL A 79 11.39 -6.09 -3.23
C VAL A 79 9.92 -5.72 -3.32
N TYR A 80 9.34 -5.29 -2.20
CA TYR A 80 7.93 -4.91 -2.13
C TYR A 80 7.81 -3.43 -1.85
N LYS A 81 6.92 -2.77 -2.56
CA LYS A 81 6.60 -1.36 -2.32
C LYS A 81 5.11 -1.24 -2.13
N ILE A 82 4.68 -0.56 -1.09
CA ILE A 82 3.27 -0.33 -0.84
C ILE A 82 3.01 1.15 -0.94
N VAL A 83 2.04 1.51 -1.78
CA VAL A 83 1.74 2.91 -2.01
C VAL A 83 0.25 3.16 -1.78
N SER A 84 -0.07 4.40 -1.47
CA SER A 84 -1.44 4.75 -1.17
C SER A 84 -2.27 4.84 -2.44
N LYS A 85 -3.57 4.82 -2.27
CA LYS A 85 -4.51 4.84 -3.36
C LYS A 85 -4.32 6.03 -4.30
N GLY A 86 -3.95 7.18 -3.79
CA GLY A 86 -3.78 8.37 -4.62
C GLY A 86 -2.47 8.47 -5.36
N THR A 87 -1.57 7.54 -5.12
CA THR A 87 -0.26 7.56 -5.77
C THR A 87 -0.39 7.05 -7.21
N THR A 88 0.25 7.72 -8.15
CA THR A 88 0.19 7.32 -9.56
C THR A 88 1.57 7.14 -10.19
N GLU A 89 2.63 7.27 -9.42
CA GLU A 89 3.97 7.04 -9.95
C GLU A 89 4.92 6.57 -8.87
N LEU A 90 5.95 5.87 -9.29
CA LEU A 90 6.95 5.34 -8.38
C LEU A 90 8.27 5.24 -9.12
N LEU A 91 9.32 5.79 -8.53
CA LEU A 91 10.64 5.69 -9.10
C LEU A 91 11.36 4.50 -8.49
N ILE A 92 11.79 3.58 -9.32
CA ILE A 92 12.59 2.44 -8.89
C ILE A 92 14.04 2.83 -9.16
N ASP A 93 14.76 3.16 -8.11
CA ASP A 93 16.09 3.74 -8.27
C ASP A 93 17.23 2.79 -7.94
N GLU A 94 16.93 1.51 -7.81
CA GLU A 94 17.94 0.53 -7.47
C GLU A 94 18.21 -0.49 -8.57
N THR A 95 17.73 -0.21 -9.78
CA THR A 95 17.94 -1.16 -10.87
C THR A 95 19.35 -1.04 -11.40
N ARG A 96 19.80 -2.13 -12.05
CA ARG A 96 21.11 -2.14 -12.66
C ARG A 96 20.94 -2.37 -14.14
N ALA A 97 21.46 -1.48 -14.92
CA ALA A 97 21.28 -1.53 -16.37
C ALA A 97 21.66 -2.86 -16.97
N ARG A 98 22.70 -3.46 -16.44
CA ARG A 98 23.19 -4.70 -17.03
C ARG A 98 22.24 -5.88 -16.87
N PHE A 99 21.25 -5.76 -16.03
CA PHE A 99 20.30 -6.83 -15.86
C PHE A 99 19.12 -6.66 -16.81
N GLY A 100 19.02 -5.51 -17.44
CA GLY A 100 18.03 -5.29 -18.48
C GLY A 100 16.61 -5.24 -17.96
N GLU A 101 15.86 -6.29 -18.23
CA GLU A 101 14.43 -6.24 -18.02
C GLU A 101 14.02 -6.67 -16.62
N TYR A 102 13.11 -5.91 -16.03
CA TYR A 102 12.52 -6.23 -14.73
C TYR A 102 11.04 -6.48 -14.93
N GLU A 103 10.51 -7.39 -14.15
CA GLU A 103 9.09 -7.69 -14.20
C GLU A 103 8.43 -7.15 -12.93
N PHE A 104 7.50 -6.21 -13.10
CA PHE A 104 6.82 -5.59 -11.99
C PHE A 104 5.41 -6.13 -11.89
N ASN A 105 5.00 -6.43 -10.66
CA ASN A 105 3.66 -6.92 -10.39
C ASN A 105 2.91 -5.87 -9.61
N PHE A 106 1.70 -5.56 -10.07
CA PHE A 106 0.85 -4.56 -9.44
C PHE A 106 -0.40 -5.27 -8.94
N GLN A 107 -0.71 -5.11 -7.68
CA GLN A 107 -1.91 -5.72 -7.12
C GLN A 107 -2.56 -4.78 -6.15
N THR A 108 -3.85 -4.51 -6.35
CA THR A 108 -4.62 -3.66 -5.44
C THR A 108 -5.22 -4.51 -4.35
N PHE A 109 -5.41 -3.90 -3.20
CA PHE A 109 -5.96 -4.59 -2.03
C PHE A 109 -7.07 -3.76 -1.41
N ASN A 110 -8.02 -4.43 -0.80
CA ASN A 110 -9.09 -3.73 -0.08
C ASN A 110 -8.69 -3.56 1.38
N ALA A 111 -9.58 -3.00 2.18
CA ALA A 111 -9.28 -2.73 3.58
C ALA A 111 -9.12 -3.99 4.42
N ASN A 112 -9.57 -5.13 3.93
CA ASN A 112 -9.41 -6.40 4.61
C ASN A 112 -8.18 -7.16 4.13
N ASP A 113 -7.32 -6.49 3.36
CA ASP A 113 -6.10 -7.07 2.81
C ASP A 113 -6.39 -8.21 1.83
N GLU A 114 -7.50 -8.14 1.16
CA GLU A 114 -7.82 -9.07 0.10
C GLU A 114 -7.35 -8.48 -1.22
N GLY A 115 -6.65 -9.26 -2.02
CA GLY A 115 -6.05 -8.77 -3.25
C GLY A 115 -6.90 -9.02 -4.48
N GLY A 116 -6.82 -8.10 -5.43
CA GLY A 116 -7.47 -8.26 -6.71
C GLY A 116 -6.55 -8.92 -7.71
N GLU A 117 -6.83 -8.71 -8.98
CA GLU A 117 -6.03 -9.30 -10.05
C GLU A 117 -4.67 -8.65 -10.12
N ILE A 118 -3.67 -9.42 -10.51
CA ILE A 118 -2.31 -8.93 -10.63
C ILE A 118 -2.06 -8.48 -12.06
N LYS A 119 -1.54 -7.27 -12.21
CA LYS A 119 -1.10 -6.75 -13.50
C LYS A 119 0.41 -6.89 -13.59
N VAL A 120 0.91 -7.57 -14.61
CA VAL A 120 2.33 -7.77 -14.78
C VAL A 120 2.84 -6.86 -15.89
N VAL A 121 3.91 -6.13 -15.59
CA VAL A 121 4.50 -5.18 -16.53
C VAL A 121 6.00 -5.40 -16.60
N ARG A 122 6.54 -5.46 -17.79
CA ARG A 122 7.99 -5.59 -17.98
C ARG A 122 8.55 -4.27 -18.41
N ALA A 123 9.67 -3.91 -17.84
CA ALA A 123 10.30 -2.63 -18.13
C ALA A 123 11.81 -2.72 -18.07
N LEU A 124 12.46 -1.88 -18.84
CA LEU A 124 13.91 -1.85 -18.89
C LEU A 124 14.41 -0.64 -18.14
N SER A 125 15.53 -0.80 -17.45
CA SER A 125 16.18 0.38 -16.89
C SER A 125 17.11 0.98 -17.94
N GLY A 126 17.39 2.26 -17.80
CA GLY A 126 18.32 2.91 -18.68
C GLY A 126 19.75 2.59 -18.28
N VAL A 127 20.65 2.89 -19.19
CA VAL A 127 22.06 2.65 -18.94
C VAL A 127 22.56 3.68 -17.93
N ALA A 128 23.16 3.19 -16.85
CA ALA A 128 23.69 4.09 -15.83
C ALA A 128 24.94 4.75 -16.34
N PRO A 129 25.21 5.97 -15.91
CA PRO A 129 26.46 6.63 -16.29
C PRO A 129 27.66 5.88 -15.73
N ALA A 130 28.73 5.94 -16.43
CA ALA A 130 29.93 5.23 -16.05
C ALA A 130 30.61 5.87 -14.84
#